data_0e9c8b060775b7a9d6ff4b7437ee1e72
#
_entry.id   0e9c8b060775b7a9d6ff4b7437ee1e72
#
_cell.length_a   1.000
_cell.length_b   1.000
_cell.length_c   1.000
_cell.angle_alpha   90.00
_cell.angle_beta   90.00
_cell.angle_gamma   90.00
#
_symmetry.space_group_name_H-M   'P 1'
#
loop_
_entity.id
_entity.type
_entity.pdbx_description
1 polymer ?
#
loop_
_entity_poly.entity_id
_entity_poly.type
_entity_poly.pdbx_seq_one_letter_code
_entity_poly.pdbx_strand_id
1 'polypeptide(L)'
;MPTETERLEVEKIIHDSIGWSLTKDLDRLFSIVAQDNDFFIFHPDSKSTIVGFEAFKKLGERVWMKEEFKATDYAIKDLRLKFAELGNAAWYSCMLDDHAEWNGQPAGWDNCRWTGTLEKRGGKWIIVQMHFSFPKDE
;
A
#
# COMPACT_ATOMS: atom_id res chain seq x y z
N MET A 1 -22.79 9.33 1.92
CA MET A 1 -22.40 8.03 2.49
C MET A 1 -21.95 7.10 1.37
N PRO A 2 -20.85 6.35 1.53
CA PRO A 2 -20.45 5.37 0.53
C PRO A 2 -21.44 4.21 0.50
N THR A 3 -21.62 3.64 -0.69
CA THR A 3 -22.38 2.40 -0.83
C THR A 3 -21.53 1.23 -0.33
N GLU A 4 -22.17 0.09 -0.08
CA GLU A 4 -21.44 -1.13 0.27
C GLU A 4 -20.49 -1.55 -0.85
N THR A 5 -20.93 -1.42 -2.11
CA THR A 5 -20.09 -1.71 -3.27
C THR A 5 -18.84 -0.83 -3.27
N GLU A 6 -18.98 0.45 -2.97
CA GLU A 6 -17.85 1.40 -2.94
C GLU A 6 -16.90 1.07 -1.79
N ARG A 7 -17.43 0.70 -0.63
CA ARG A 7 -16.61 0.27 0.51
C ARG A 7 -15.79 -0.96 0.15
N LEU A 8 -16.40 -1.95 -0.47
CA LEU A 8 -15.70 -3.17 -0.90
C LEU A 8 -14.63 -2.87 -1.96
N GLU A 9 -14.90 -1.93 -2.87
CA GLU A 9 -13.92 -1.49 -3.86
C GLU A 9 -12.68 -0.90 -3.18
N VAL A 10 -12.87 -0.01 -2.20
CA VAL A 10 -11.76 0.62 -1.48
C VAL A 10 -11.00 -0.42 -0.67
N GLU A 11 -11.69 -1.33 0.01
CA GLU A 11 -11.02 -2.42 0.75
C GLU A 11 -10.17 -3.27 -0.18
N LYS A 12 -10.68 -3.60 -1.37
CA LYS A 12 -9.92 -4.36 -2.36
C LYS A 12 -8.68 -3.60 -2.82
N ILE A 13 -8.77 -2.29 -3.03
CA ILE A 13 -7.63 -1.46 -3.40
C ILE A 13 -6.56 -1.52 -2.31
N ILE A 14 -6.97 -1.41 -1.04
CA ILE A 14 -6.04 -1.51 0.09
C ILE A 14 -5.34 -2.88 0.08
N HIS A 15 -6.10 -3.96 -0.07
CA HIS A 15 -5.52 -5.31 -0.16
C HIS A 15 -4.56 -5.46 -1.34
N ASP A 16 -4.96 -4.98 -2.52
CA ASP A 16 -4.16 -5.14 -3.74
C ASP A 16 -2.87 -4.32 -3.69
N SER A 17 -2.83 -3.24 -2.89
CA SER A 17 -1.61 -2.45 -2.74
C SER A 17 -0.46 -3.22 -2.08
N ILE A 18 -0.79 -4.31 -1.40
CA ILE A 18 0.19 -5.25 -0.82
C ILE A 18 0.16 -6.57 -1.59
N GLY A 19 -1.04 -7.11 -1.82
CA GLY A 19 -1.22 -8.45 -2.41
C GLY A 19 -0.76 -8.58 -3.86
N TRP A 20 -0.59 -7.47 -4.58
CA TRP A 20 -0.08 -7.48 -5.96
C TRP A 20 1.24 -8.25 -6.07
N SER A 21 2.05 -8.21 -5.03
CA SER A 21 3.39 -8.79 -5.04
C SER A 21 3.40 -10.32 -5.08
N LEU A 22 2.31 -10.96 -4.66
CA LEU A 22 2.21 -12.43 -4.69
C LEU A 22 2.28 -12.97 -6.12
N THR A 23 1.71 -12.25 -7.08
CA THR A 23 1.75 -12.60 -8.49
C THR A 23 2.58 -11.61 -9.32
N LYS A 24 3.18 -10.63 -8.66
CA LYS A 24 3.96 -9.55 -9.27
C LYS A 24 3.16 -8.79 -10.33
N ASP A 25 1.89 -8.51 -10.03
CA ASP A 25 0.99 -7.75 -10.90
C ASP A 25 1.23 -6.24 -10.75
N LEU A 26 2.32 -5.78 -11.33
CA LEU A 26 2.76 -4.39 -11.23
C LEU A 26 1.78 -3.42 -11.88
N ASP A 27 1.12 -3.83 -12.96
CA ASP A 27 0.10 -3.00 -13.60
C ASP A 27 -1.06 -2.71 -12.65
N ARG A 28 -1.49 -3.71 -11.88
CA ARG A 28 -2.54 -3.50 -10.88
C ARG A 28 -2.09 -2.52 -9.81
N LEU A 29 -0.88 -2.69 -9.29
CA LEU A 29 -0.34 -1.79 -8.27
C LEU A 29 -0.34 -0.33 -8.77
N PHE A 30 0.17 -0.09 -9.97
CA PHE A 30 0.25 1.27 -10.51
C PHE A 30 -1.15 1.85 -10.79
N SER A 31 -2.12 1.01 -11.12
CA SER A 31 -3.48 1.48 -11.43
C SER A 31 -4.25 1.99 -10.22
N ILE A 32 -3.82 1.66 -9.01
CA ILE A 32 -4.55 2.01 -7.79
C ILE A 32 -3.87 3.08 -6.95
N VAL A 33 -2.81 3.70 -7.46
CA VAL A 33 -2.09 4.78 -6.76
C VAL A 33 -2.10 6.04 -7.61
N ALA A 34 -1.90 7.19 -6.97
CA ALA A 34 -1.79 8.46 -7.67
C ALA A 34 -0.54 8.45 -8.55
N GLN A 35 -0.72 8.75 -9.84
CA GLN A 35 0.38 8.72 -10.82
C GLN A 35 0.95 10.11 -11.05
N ASP A 36 1.17 10.84 -9.96
CA ASP A 36 1.72 12.20 -9.98
C ASP A 36 2.57 12.44 -8.74
N ASN A 37 2.97 13.70 -8.53
CA ASN A 37 3.85 14.07 -7.42
C ASN A 37 3.15 14.11 -6.06
N ASP A 38 1.83 13.94 -6.02
CA ASP A 38 1.11 13.85 -4.75
C ASP A 38 1.34 12.51 -4.04
N PHE A 39 1.71 11.47 -4.79
CA PHE A 39 1.93 10.16 -4.21
C PHE A 39 3.13 10.17 -3.27
N PHE A 40 2.95 9.62 -2.05
CA PHE A 40 3.98 9.67 -1.03
C PHE A 40 3.90 8.44 -0.12
N ILE A 41 5.07 7.89 0.24
CA ILE A 41 5.14 6.79 1.20
C ILE A 41 6.27 7.03 2.20
N PHE A 42 5.94 6.93 3.50
CA PHE A 42 6.94 6.68 4.53
C PHE A 42 7.06 5.18 4.75
N HIS A 43 8.24 4.63 4.51
CA HIS A 43 8.60 3.28 4.96
C HIS A 43 9.29 3.37 6.32
N PRO A 44 9.43 2.23 7.04
CA PRO A 44 10.00 2.28 8.38
C PRO A 44 11.41 2.84 8.48
N ASP A 45 12.25 2.65 7.45
CA ASP A 45 13.60 3.18 7.49
C ASP A 45 13.69 4.53 6.76
N SER A 46 14.66 5.35 7.18
CA SER A 46 14.80 6.72 6.70
C SER A 46 15.24 6.81 5.24
N LYS A 47 15.76 5.73 4.67
CA LYS A 47 16.28 5.72 3.30
C LYS A 47 15.24 5.30 2.26
N SER A 48 14.08 4.85 2.72
CA SER A 48 13.04 4.28 1.84
C SER A 48 11.81 5.16 1.74
N THR A 49 11.94 6.47 1.99
CA THR A 49 10.86 7.42 1.74
C THR A 49 10.71 7.62 0.23
N ILE A 50 9.46 7.53 -0.24
CA ILE A 50 9.16 7.68 -1.66
C ILE A 50 8.37 8.96 -1.86
N VAL A 51 8.86 9.82 -2.75
CA VAL A 51 8.19 11.07 -3.11
C VAL A 51 7.88 11.02 -4.61
N GLY A 52 6.59 10.96 -4.93
CA GLY A 52 6.09 10.96 -6.30
C GLY A 52 6.03 9.58 -6.93
N PHE A 53 5.16 9.47 -7.93
CA PHE A 53 4.91 8.21 -8.61
C PHE A 53 6.14 7.69 -9.37
N GLU A 54 6.93 8.59 -9.99
CA GLU A 54 8.07 8.14 -10.79
C GLU A 54 9.11 7.38 -9.94
N ALA A 55 9.36 7.87 -8.72
CA ALA A 55 10.25 7.16 -7.79
C ALA A 55 9.69 5.79 -7.41
N PHE A 56 8.38 5.72 -7.18
CA PHE A 56 7.68 4.48 -6.86
C PHE A 56 7.76 3.47 -8.01
N LYS A 57 7.53 3.95 -9.23
CA LYS A 57 7.58 3.12 -10.44
C LYS A 57 8.97 2.51 -10.61
N LYS A 58 10.02 3.33 -10.44
CA LYS A 58 11.40 2.85 -10.54
C LYS A 58 11.71 1.79 -9.49
N LEU A 59 11.25 1.99 -8.26
CA LEU A 59 11.44 1.01 -7.20
C LEU A 59 10.76 -0.32 -7.55
N GLY A 60 9.50 -0.26 -8.01
CA GLY A 60 8.77 -1.45 -8.42
C GLY A 60 9.49 -2.22 -9.52
N GLU A 61 9.87 -1.51 -10.58
CA GLU A 61 10.50 -2.13 -11.74
C GLU A 61 11.91 -2.65 -11.46
N ARG A 62 12.68 -1.96 -10.61
CA ARG A 62 14.10 -2.28 -10.38
C ARG A 62 14.34 -3.21 -9.20
N VAL A 63 13.46 -3.22 -8.20
CA VAL A 63 13.69 -4.02 -6.98
C VAL A 63 12.65 -5.11 -6.86
N TRP A 64 11.37 -4.75 -6.83
CA TRP A 64 10.31 -5.72 -6.53
C TRP A 64 10.04 -6.72 -7.64
N MET A 65 10.42 -6.40 -8.88
CA MET A 65 10.26 -7.32 -10.00
C MET A 65 11.47 -8.24 -10.20
N LYS A 66 12.52 -8.08 -9.39
CA LYS A 66 13.68 -8.98 -9.45
C LYS A 66 13.34 -10.38 -8.95
N GLU A 67 13.98 -11.38 -9.52
CA GLU A 67 13.77 -12.78 -9.13
C GLU A 67 14.16 -13.03 -7.67
N GLU A 68 15.14 -12.29 -7.15
CA GLU A 68 15.57 -12.39 -5.75
C GLU A 68 14.47 -12.04 -4.77
N PHE A 69 13.51 -11.18 -5.16
CA PHE A 69 12.39 -10.80 -4.32
C PHE A 69 11.20 -11.73 -4.56
N LYS A 70 10.70 -12.33 -3.48
CA LYS A 70 9.53 -13.21 -3.55
C LYS A 70 8.63 -12.95 -2.36
N ALA A 71 7.45 -12.41 -2.63
CA ALA A 71 6.41 -12.30 -1.60
C ALA A 71 5.82 -13.69 -1.34
N THR A 72 5.61 -14.03 -0.08
CA THR A 72 5.10 -15.35 0.31
C THR A 72 3.67 -15.30 0.79
N ASP A 73 3.33 -14.36 1.65
CA ASP A 73 1.94 -14.13 2.07
C ASP A 73 1.81 -12.76 2.73
N TYR A 74 0.58 -12.37 3.06
CA TYR A 74 0.34 -11.17 3.84
C TYR A 74 -0.96 -11.33 4.65
N ALA A 75 -1.09 -10.53 5.70
CA ALA A 75 -2.32 -10.42 6.46
C ALA A 75 -2.56 -8.96 6.85
N ILE A 76 -3.77 -8.49 6.60
CA ILE A 76 -4.22 -7.17 7.03
C ILE A 76 -5.15 -7.39 8.22
N LYS A 77 -4.76 -6.86 9.39
CA LYS A 77 -5.46 -7.09 10.65
C LYS A 77 -6.01 -5.77 11.18
N ASP A 78 -7.17 -5.83 11.82
CA ASP A 78 -7.79 -4.67 12.48
C ASP A 78 -7.96 -3.47 11.55
N LEU A 79 -8.41 -3.74 10.32
CA LEU A 79 -8.63 -2.68 9.34
C LEU A 79 -9.78 -1.76 9.77
N ARG A 80 -9.46 -0.47 9.88
CA ARG A 80 -10.43 0.59 10.15
C ARG A 80 -10.44 1.50 8.93
N LEU A 81 -11.58 1.58 8.26
CA LEU A 81 -11.77 2.39 7.05
C LEU A 81 -12.82 3.44 7.31
N LYS A 82 -12.50 4.70 7.03
CA LYS A 82 -13.39 5.84 7.17
C LYS A 82 -13.47 6.60 5.86
N PHE A 83 -14.67 7.09 5.55
CA PHE A 83 -14.91 7.93 4.38
C PHE A 83 -15.21 9.35 4.86
N ALA A 84 -14.67 10.35 4.12
CA ALA A 84 -15.03 11.74 4.35
C ALA A 84 -16.53 11.95 4.08
N GLU A 85 -17.11 12.92 4.76
CA GLU A 85 -18.54 13.21 4.64
C GLU A 85 -18.97 13.49 3.20
N LEU A 86 -18.12 14.18 2.42
CA LEU A 86 -18.42 14.49 1.02
C LEU A 86 -18.22 13.28 0.09
N GLY A 87 -17.71 12.17 0.57
CA GLY A 87 -17.56 10.95 -0.21
C GLY A 87 -16.43 10.96 -1.22
N ASN A 88 -15.50 11.91 -1.14
CA ASN A 88 -14.41 12.06 -2.11
C ASN A 88 -13.03 11.71 -1.55
N ALA A 89 -12.95 11.31 -0.29
CA ALA A 89 -11.71 10.87 0.35
C ALA A 89 -12.01 9.79 1.37
N ALA A 90 -11.01 8.99 1.65
CA ALA A 90 -11.09 7.95 2.66
C ALA A 90 -9.71 7.77 3.29
N TRP A 91 -9.69 7.23 4.50
CA TRP A 91 -8.43 6.91 5.18
C TRP A 91 -8.61 5.63 5.97
N TYR A 92 -7.49 4.96 6.21
CA TYR A 92 -7.50 3.69 6.92
C TYR A 92 -6.32 3.56 7.86
N SER A 93 -6.47 2.65 8.80
CA SER A 93 -5.38 2.18 9.64
C SER A 93 -5.53 0.68 9.84
N CYS A 94 -4.42 -0.01 9.96
CA CYS A 94 -4.41 -1.45 10.21
C CYS A 94 -3.04 -1.89 10.71
N MET A 95 -2.96 -3.18 11.05
CA MET A 95 -1.69 -3.86 11.31
C MET A 95 -1.43 -4.78 10.14
N LEU A 96 -0.20 -4.79 9.65
CA LEU A 96 0.18 -5.54 8.45
C LEU A 96 1.28 -6.54 8.79
N ASP A 97 1.04 -7.81 8.40
CA ASP A 97 2.09 -8.79 8.24
C ASP A 97 2.35 -8.89 6.74
N ASP A 98 3.55 -8.59 6.31
CA ASP A 98 3.92 -8.63 4.89
C ASP A 98 5.15 -9.50 4.78
N HIS A 99 4.96 -10.75 4.37
CA HIS A 99 6.03 -11.74 4.36
C HIS A 99 6.63 -11.89 2.97
N ALA A 100 7.95 -11.83 2.93
CA ALA A 100 8.70 -11.92 1.69
C ALA A 100 10.06 -12.58 1.94
N GLU A 101 10.73 -12.91 0.86
CA GLU A 101 12.09 -13.42 0.87
C GLU A 101 12.94 -12.63 -0.11
N TRP A 102 14.20 -12.47 0.22
CA TRP A 102 15.22 -11.94 -0.70
C TRP A 102 16.35 -12.96 -0.75
N ASN A 103 16.54 -13.57 -1.92
CA ASN A 103 17.49 -14.69 -2.09
C ASN A 103 17.26 -15.81 -1.08
N GLY A 104 15.98 -16.10 -0.78
CA GLY A 104 15.61 -17.16 0.15
C GLY A 104 15.70 -16.78 1.63
N GLN A 105 16.12 -15.56 1.94
CA GLN A 105 16.20 -15.09 3.33
C GLN A 105 14.97 -14.23 3.67
N PRO A 106 14.42 -14.36 4.89
CA PRO A 106 13.27 -13.54 5.29
C PRO A 106 13.55 -12.06 5.12
N ALA A 107 12.60 -11.33 4.50
CA ALA A 107 12.74 -9.90 4.19
C ALA A 107 11.45 -9.13 4.41
N GLY A 108 10.53 -9.68 5.18
CA GLY A 108 9.22 -9.06 5.39
C GLY A 108 9.08 -8.39 6.74
N TRP A 109 7.84 -8.06 7.07
CA TRP A 109 7.46 -7.36 8.30
C TRP A 109 6.38 -8.12 9.02
N ASP A 110 6.42 -8.06 10.37
CA ASP A 110 5.33 -8.52 11.23
C ASP A 110 4.84 -7.35 12.06
N ASN A 111 3.52 -7.25 12.20
CA ASN A 111 2.86 -6.23 13.04
C ASN A 111 3.32 -4.80 12.70
N CYS A 112 3.45 -4.52 11.41
CA CYS A 112 3.74 -3.18 10.93
C CYS A 112 2.49 -2.31 11.04
N ARG A 113 2.62 -1.12 11.60
CA ARG A 113 1.53 -0.14 11.60
C ARG A 113 1.45 0.47 10.21
N TRP A 114 0.26 0.45 9.64
CA TRP A 114 0.05 0.92 8.27
C TRP A 114 -1.18 1.82 8.21
N THR A 115 -0.98 3.03 7.72
CA THR A 115 -2.06 3.98 7.48
C THR A 115 -1.97 4.50 6.05
N GLY A 116 -3.07 5.03 5.55
CA GLY A 116 -3.07 5.61 4.22
C GLY A 116 -4.31 6.44 3.95
N THR A 117 -4.25 7.17 2.85
CA THR A 117 -5.31 8.06 2.40
C THR A 117 -5.62 7.76 0.94
N LEU A 118 -6.92 7.71 0.61
CA LEU A 118 -7.39 7.56 -0.75
C LEU A 118 -8.21 8.79 -1.15
N GLU A 119 -8.19 9.10 -2.43
CA GLU A 119 -9.05 10.11 -3.02
C GLU A 119 -9.84 9.51 -4.17
N LYS A 120 -11.06 10.01 -4.39
CA LYS A 120 -11.85 9.66 -5.55
C LYS A 120 -11.59 10.70 -6.62
N ARG A 121 -10.92 10.31 -7.69
CA ARG A 121 -10.56 11.20 -8.80
C ARG A 121 -11.20 10.68 -10.09
N GLY A 122 -12.04 11.51 -10.71
CA GLY A 122 -12.73 11.10 -11.93
C GLY A 122 -13.56 9.83 -11.76
N GLY A 123 -14.19 9.68 -10.61
CA GLY A 123 -15.01 8.50 -10.31
C GLY A 123 -14.21 7.26 -9.87
N LYS A 124 -12.89 7.38 -9.78
CA LYS A 124 -12.01 6.26 -9.47
C LYS A 124 -11.28 6.50 -8.15
N TRP A 125 -11.27 5.49 -7.29
CA TRP A 125 -10.54 5.55 -6.02
C TRP A 125 -9.07 5.21 -6.24
N ILE A 126 -8.17 6.04 -5.69
CA ILE A 126 -6.72 5.81 -5.75
C ILE A 126 -6.08 6.13 -4.41
N ILE A 127 -4.99 5.44 -4.09
CA ILE A 127 -4.19 5.71 -2.89
C ILE A 127 -3.26 6.89 -3.19
N VAL A 128 -3.27 7.88 -2.29
CA VAL A 128 -2.43 9.08 -2.44
C VAL A 128 -1.22 9.01 -1.52
N GLN A 129 -1.38 8.42 -0.33
CA GLN A 129 -0.34 8.40 0.68
C GLN A 129 -0.43 7.14 1.51
N MET A 130 0.74 6.60 1.88
CA MET A 130 0.84 5.48 2.83
C MET A 130 1.94 5.74 3.83
N HIS A 131 1.80 5.15 5.02
CA HIS A 131 2.79 5.26 6.07
C HIS A 131 2.94 3.92 6.78
N PHE A 132 4.13 3.37 6.76
CA PHE A 132 4.49 2.11 7.42
C PHE A 132 5.48 2.41 8.54
N SER A 133 5.20 1.89 9.73
CA SER A 133 6.10 2.12 10.87
C SER A 133 6.00 0.99 11.88
N PHE A 134 7.00 0.91 12.76
CA PHE A 134 6.97 0.02 13.90
C PHE A 134 6.95 0.85 15.18
N PRO A 135 6.30 0.35 16.25
CA PRO A 135 6.36 1.05 17.53
C PRO A 135 7.80 1.07 18.03
N LYS A 136 8.18 2.16 18.68
CA LYS A 136 9.45 2.24 19.37
C LYS A 136 9.20 1.84 20.83
N ASP A 137 9.54 0.62 21.16
CA ASP A 137 9.41 0.11 22.51
C ASP A 137 10.74 0.28 23.24
N GLU A 138 10.67 0.67 24.48
CA GLU A 138 11.84 0.88 25.33
C GLU A 138 12.09 -0.29 26.27
#